data_0454da9aa69d163d9764e6d4ff563d01
#
_entry.id   0454da9aa69d163d9764e6d4ff563d01
#
_cell.length_a   1.000
_cell.length_b   1.000
_cell.length_c   1.000
_cell.angle_alpha   90.00
_cell.angle_beta   90.00
_cell.angle_gamma   90.00
#
_symmetry.space_group_name_H-M   'P 1'
#
loop_
_entity.id
_entity.type
_entity.pdbx_description
1 polymer ?
#
loop_
_entity_poly.entity_id
_entity_poly.type
_entity_poly.pdbx_seq_one_letter_code
_entity_poly.pdbx_strand_id
1 'polypeptide(L)'
;MILKASSFKLPKPPLAYSLAACFLGLLAVASLPAQDTPDKNALPRDSQEKIDIDDVTRTYVVHLPPNYDQQQHYPVVILLHGRNQDAGDMARLTHFNQLADKDGIIAVYPNASHGQWNIGVRPEEPSPFAPRRGGGGRRGGWPGGGGGYPGGGGGGGYPGGGQSGGQNPEETKNRPEPPDDVAFLNQMLDQLALKYSLDTRRIYATGLSDGGFMALRVGCSMADRVAAIAAVGAAMPKTMICLPARAVPALFINGTDDPVVPDSGGNYKPGRFHVLSAEDSAKTWSKFDRCGEKPAQGKLPAVDKGGKETKTYTYSGCQDNAQVVLYSVKNAGNTWPGGEQYTSEKEVGKTSNALNANDAIWNFLVTRKIPGESGVQK
;
A
#
# COMPACT_ATOMS: atom_id res chain seq x y z
N MET A 1 13.52 -44.40 -50.69
CA MET A 1 14.93 -44.69 -50.78
C MET A 1 15.46 -44.87 -49.39
N ILE A 2 15.62 -46.12 -49.00
CA ILE A 2 15.87 -46.57 -47.61
C ILE A 2 17.39 -46.63 -47.42
N LEU A 3 17.95 -45.98 -46.45
CA LEU A 3 19.38 -46.13 -46.09
C LEU A 3 19.46 -46.82 -44.72
N LYS A 4 20.14 -47.97 -44.75
CA LYS A 4 20.43 -48.91 -43.66
C LYS A 4 21.39 -48.35 -42.64
N ALA A 5 21.11 -48.60 -41.35
CA ALA A 5 22.05 -48.43 -40.24
C ALA A 5 23.08 -49.60 -40.25
N SER A 6 24.35 -49.28 -40.22
CA SER A 6 25.44 -50.22 -40.01
C SER A 6 25.97 -50.12 -38.58
N SER A 7 25.94 -51.23 -37.89
CA SER A 7 26.46 -51.43 -36.52
C SER A 7 27.99 -51.60 -36.55
N PHE A 8 28.68 -50.76 -35.79
CA PHE A 8 30.12 -50.89 -35.54
C PHE A 8 30.36 -51.64 -34.22
N LYS A 9 31.04 -52.81 -34.29
CA LYS A 9 31.53 -53.59 -33.15
C LYS A 9 32.88 -53.07 -32.74
N LEU A 10 33.07 -52.73 -31.46
CA LEU A 10 34.37 -52.44 -30.81
C LEU A 10 35.05 -53.72 -30.36
N PRO A 11 36.38 -53.88 -30.47
CA PRO A 11 37.14 -55.04 -30.02
C PRO A 11 37.45 -54.99 -28.53
N LYS A 12 37.55 -56.17 -27.90
CA LYS A 12 37.91 -56.37 -26.50
C LYS A 12 39.43 -56.17 -26.29
N PRO A 13 39.89 -55.58 -25.15
CA PRO A 13 41.30 -55.52 -24.79
C PRO A 13 41.77 -56.81 -24.11
N PRO A 14 43.09 -57.11 -24.19
CA PRO A 14 43.70 -58.33 -23.58
C PRO A 14 43.98 -58.12 -22.10
N LEU A 15 44.08 -59.32 -21.42
CA LEU A 15 44.37 -59.48 -19.98
C LEU A 15 45.85 -59.18 -19.62
N ALA A 16 45.99 -58.73 -18.38
CA ALA A 16 47.03 -58.93 -17.40
C ALA A 16 48.32 -58.09 -17.53
N TYR A 17 48.53 -57.29 -16.47
CA TYR A 17 49.78 -57.39 -15.66
C TYR A 17 49.51 -56.71 -14.29
N SER A 18 49.75 -57.55 -13.20
CA SER A 18 49.78 -57.06 -11.82
C SER A 18 51.00 -56.21 -11.58
N LEU A 19 50.82 -54.99 -11.10
CA LEU A 19 51.82 -54.17 -10.42
C LEU A 19 51.26 -53.60 -9.15
N ALA A 20 51.83 -54.04 -8.04
CA ALA A 20 51.55 -53.51 -6.70
C ALA A 20 51.96 -52.05 -6.65
N ALA A 21 51.00 -51.17 -6.44
CA ALA A 21 51.24 -49.76 -6.19
C ALA A 21 50.84 -49.44 -4.73
N CYS A 22 51.83 -48.98 -3.99
CA CYS A 22 51.71 -48.44 -2.63
C CYS A 22 50.59 -47.38 -2.54
N PHE A 23 49.59 -47.64 -1.72
CA PHE A 23 48.59 -46.67 -1.31
C PHE A 23 49.24 -45.68 -0.34
N LEU A 24 49.69 -44.53 -0.83
CA LEU A 24 49.83 -43.34 -0.03
C LEU A 24 48.40 -42.76 0.16
N GLY A 25 47.85 -42.97 1.35
CA GLY A 25 46.57 -42.37 1.72
C GLY A 25 46.69 -40.84 1.83
N LEU A 26 46.21 -40.13 0.81
CA LEU A 26 45.85 -38.72 0.95
C LEU A 26 44.56 -38.67 1.79
N LEU A 27 44.69 -38.34 3.07
CA LEU A 27 43.55 -37.87 3.89
C LEU A 27 43.06 -36.56 3.31
N ALA A 28 42.02 -36.62 2.46
CA ALA A 28 41.23 -35.47 2.10
C ALA A 28 40.51 -34.98 3.38
N VAL A 29 41.03 -33.93 4.01
CA VAL A 29 40.32 -33.20 5.06
C VAL A 29 39.15 -32.53 4.35
N ALA A 30 37.98 -33.16 4.41
CA ALA A 30 36.73 -32.51 4.06
C ALA A 30 36.53 -31.35 5.06
N SER A 31 36.80 -30.13 4.62
CA SER A 31 36.38 -28.94 5.34
C SER A 31 34.85 -28.97 5.45
N LEU A 32 34.35 -29.28 6.64
CA LEU A 32 32.96 -29.08 6.99
C LEU A 32 32.63 -27.58 6.72
N PRO A 33 31.50 -27.27 6.08
CA PRO A 33 31.08 -25.88 6.00
C PRO A 33 30.99 -25.32 7.42
N ALA A 34 31.63 -24.17 7.66
CA ALA A 34 31.51 -23.47 8.91
C ALA A 34 30.01 -23.30 9.21
N GLN A 35 29.57 -23.86 10.33
CA GLN A 35 28.25 -23.56 10.85
C GLN A 35 28.29 -22.06 11.20
N ASP A 36 27.60 -21.24 10.43
CA ASP A 36 27.34 -19.84 10.78
C ASP A 36 26.68 -19.82 12.15
N THR A 37 27.47 -19.56 13.18
CA THR A 37 26.93 -19.26 14.51
C THR A 37 26.14 -17.95 14.36
N PRO A 38 24.85 -17.91 14.73
CA PRO A 38 24.07 -16.71 14.62
C PRO A 38 24.79 -15.57 15.36
N ASP A 39 25.04 -14.47 14.70
CA ASP A 39 25.60 -13.27 15.33
C ASP A 39 24.62 -12.82 16.42
N LYS A 40 25.06 -12.89 17.68
CA LYS A 40 24.26 -12.50 18.85
C LYS A 40 23.86 -11.03 18.82
N ASN A 41 24.48 -10.22 17.95
CA ASN A 41 24.19 -8.81 17.74
C ASN A 41 23.32 -8.58 16.49
N ALA A 42 22.96 -9.62 15.73
CA ALA A 42 22.10 -9.49 14.58
C ALA A 42 20.71 -8.96 15.01
N LEU A 43 20.25 -7.91 14.37
CA LEU A 43 18.90 -7.40 14.59
C LEU A 43 17.86 -8.44 14.15
N PRO A 44 16.73 -8.58 14.89
CA PRO A 44 15.66 -9.45 14.45
C PRO A 44 15.12 -8.96 13.10
N ARG A 45 14.79 -9.88 12.20
CA ARG A 45 14.25 -9.54 10.87
C ARG A 45 12.95 -8.79 10.95
N ASP A 46 12.08 -9.18 11.88
CA ASP A 46 10.82 -8.50 12.16
C ASP A 46 10.88 -7.93 13.58
N SER A 47 10.66 -6.63 13.71
CA SER A 47 10.61 -5.96 15.00
C SER A 47 9.42 -5.03 15.11
N GLN A 48 8.76 -5.05 16.26
CA GLN A 48 7.72 -4.09 16.60
C GLN A 48 8.33 -2.96 17.40
N GLU A 49 8.21 -1.75 16.88
CA GLU A 49 8.76 -0.54 17.45
C GLU A 49 7.66 0.37 18.00
N LYS A 50 8.04 1.26 18.91
CA LYS A 50 7.13 2.22 19.55
C LYS A 50 7.73 3.61 19.55
N ILE A 51 6.85 4.60 19.46
CA ILE A 51 7.20 6.01 19.59
C ILE A 51 6.06 6.74 20.29
N ASP A 52 6.40 7.58 21.27
CA ASP A 52 5.43 8.41 21.98
C ASP A 52 5.42 9.81 21.36
N ILE A 53 4.23 10.27 20.96
CA ILE A 53 4.01 11.57 20.33
C ILE A 53 2.77 12.18 20.99
N ASP A 54 2.93 13.35 21.61
CA ASP A 54 1.84 14.08 22.26
C ASP A 54 0.99 13.17 23.17
N ASP A 55 1.67 12.42 24.06
CA ASP A 55 1.06 11.46 25.00
C ASP A 55 0.33 10.27 24.35
N VAL A 56 0.49 10.06 23.04
CA VAL A 56 -0.06 8.91 22.30
C VAL A 56 1.06 7.98 21.88
N THR A 57 1.03 6.73 22.38
CA THR A 57 1.96 5.70 21.89
C THR A 57 1.54 5.23 20.50
N ARG A 58 2.42 5.41 19.52
CA ARG A 58 2.27 4.91 18.15
C ARG A 58 3.19 3.71 17.96
N THR A 59 2.78 2.79 17.11
CA THR A 59 3.56 1.58 16.82
C THR A 59 3.78 1.40 15.34
N TYR A 60 4.86 0.71 15.00
CA TYR A 60 5.14 0.28 13.62
C TYR A 60 5.93 -1.02 13.63
N VAL A 61 5.86 -1.77 12.54
CA VAL A 61 6.64 -2.99 12.33
C VAL A 61 7.71 -2.70 11.29
N VAL A 62 8.94 -3.17 11.54
CA VAL A 62 10.05 -3.10 10.61
C VAL A 62 10.39 -4.52 10.16
N HIS A 63 10.50 -4.73 8.86
CA HIS A 63 10.97 -5.96 8.24
C HIS A 63 12.29 -5.71 7.53
N LEU A 64 13.34 -6.43 7.93
CA LEU A 64 14.68 -6.34 7.34
C LEU A 64 14.89 -7.47 6.32
N PRO A 65 15.59 -7.20 5.20
CA PRO A 65 15.95 -8.25 4.25
C PRO A 65 16.90 -9.30 4.90
N PRO A 66 16.97 -10.54 4.39
CA PRO A 66 17.72 -11.63 5.02
C PRO A 66 19.21 -11.34 5.27
N ASN A 67 19.82 -10.59 4.36
CA ASN A 67 21.25 -10.26 4.41
C ASN A 67 21.45 -8.79 4.80
N TYR A 68 20.64 -8.28 5.74
CA TYR A 68 20.78 -6.93 6.23
C TYR A 68 22.17 -6.74 6.88
N ASP A 69 22.89 -5.72 6.39
CA ASP A 69 24.21 -5.32 6.87
C ASP A 69 24.19 -3.83 7.20
N GLN A 70 24.56 -3.48 8.43
CA GLN A 70 24.60 -2.07 8.87
C GLN A 70 25.63 -1.21 8.11
N GLN A 71 26.55 -1.80 7.39
CA GLN A 71 27.52 -1.09 6.55
C GLN A 71 26.99 -0.74 5.17
N GLN A 72 25.82 -1.27 4.78
CA GLN A 72 25.16 -0.99 3.51
C GLN A 72 23.94 -0.13 3.73
N HIS A 73 23.62 0.76 2.78
CA HIS A 73 22.45 1.61 2.84
C HIS A 73 21.29 1.02 2.02
N TYR A 74 20.15 0.83 2.67
CA TYR A 74 18.98 0.19 2.10
C TYR A 74 17.87 1.18 1.76
N PRO A 75 17.16 0.99 0.63
CA PRO A 75 15.94 1.71 0.36
C PRO A 75 14.87 1.33 1.39
N VAL A 76 13.99 2.28 1.69
CA VAL A 76 12.89 2.10 2.64
C VAL A 76 11.57 2.23 1.90
N VAL A 77 10.64 1.31 2.13
CA VAL A 77 9.26 1.44 1.69
C VAL A 77 8.34 1.45 2.91
N ILE A 78 7.60 2.55 3.07
CA ILE A 78 6.55 2.71 4.08
C ILE A 78 5.25 2.17 3.47
N LEU A 79 4.65 1.14 4.10
CA LEU A 79 3.42 0.49 3.64
C LEU A 79 2.26 0.86 4.57
N LEU A 80 1.35 1.68 4.10
CA LEU A 80 0.26 2.28 4.84
C LEU A 80 -1.02 1.45 4.66
N HIS A 81 -1.54 0.91 5.75
CA HIS A 81 -2.70 0.02 5.74
C HIS A 81 -4.03 0.75 5.44
N GLY A 82 -5.04 0.00 5.01
CA GLY A 82 -6.39 0.51 4.79
C GLY A 82 -7.14 0.80 6.10
N ARG A 83 -8.34 1.34 5.96
CA ARG A 83 -9.21 1.66 7.11
C ARG A 83 -9.52 0.41 7.95
N ASN A 84 -9.42 0.53 9.29
CA ASN A 84 -9.67 -0.53 10.27
C ASN A 84 -8.76 -1.76 10.11
N GLN A 85 -7.63 -1.60 9.45
CA GLN A 85 -6.55 -2.57 9.36
C GLN A 85 -5.39 -2.15 10.26
N ASP A 86 -4.34 -2.97 10.28
CA ASP A 86 -3.09 -2.72 10.98
C ASP A 86 -1.85 -3.10 10.14
N ALA A 87 -0.67 -2.96 10.74
CA ALA A 87 0.61 -3.31 10.13
C ALA A 87 0.66 -4.79 9.68
N GLY A 88 0.14 -5.70 10.50
CA GLY A 88 0.10 -7.14 10.21
C GLY A 88 -0.83 -7.45 9.04
N ASP A 89 -1.99 -6.81 8.99
CA ASP A 89 -2.91 -6.93 7.86
C ASP A 89 -2.27 -6.47 6.55
N MET A 90 -1.58 -5.33 6.56
CA MET A 90 -0.92 -4.80 5.36
C MET A 90 0.20 -5.72 4.87
N ALA A 91 1.03 -6.23 5.79
CA ALA A 91 2.09 -7.18 5.44
C ALA A 91 1.51 -8.47 4.84
N ARG A 92 0.46 -9.03 5.45
CA ARG A 92 -0.21 -10.25 5.03
C ARG A 92 -0.89 -10.09 3.67
N LEU A 93 -1.73 -9.07 3.51
CA LEU A 93 -2.52 -8.91 2.28
C LEU A 93 -1.66 -8.59 1.05
N THR A 94 -0.54 -7.89 1.24
CA THR A 94 0.32 -7.48 0.12
C THR A 94 1.42 -8.49 -0.19
N HIS A 95 1.82 -9.33 0.76
CA HIS A 95 3.01 -10.18 0.67
C HIS A 95 4.30 -9.40 0.32
N PHE A 96 4.36 -8.10 0.68
CA PHE A 96 5.46 -7.23 0.26
C PHE A 96 6.81 -7.67 0.86
N ASN A 97 6.82 -8.36 2.01
CA ASN A 97 8.04 -8.89 2.61
C ASN A 97 8.80 -9.82 1.66
N GLN A 98 8.11 -10.59 0.80
CA GLN A 98 8.76 -11.46 -0.20
C GLN A 98 9.57 -10.64 -1.23
N LEU A 99 9.03 -9.50 -1.65
CA LEU A 99 9.75 -8.58 -2.53
C LEU A 99 10.88 -7.88 -1.78
N ALA A 100 10.65 -7.46 -0.54
CA ALA A 100 11.65 -6.83 0.32
C ALA A 100 12.86 -7.73 0.54
N ASP A 101 12.61 -9.02 0.79
CA ASP A 101 13.64 -10.05 0.92
C ASP A 101 14.48 -10.22 -0.35
N LYS A 102 13.81 -10.24 -1.50
CA LYS A 102 14.44 -10.46 -2.80
C LYS A 102 15.30 -9.28 -3.23
N ASP A 103 14.80 -8.06 -3.03
CA ASP A 103 15.38 -6.85 -3.63
C ASP A 103 16.14 -5.98 -2.61
N GLY A 104 16.31 -6.45 -1.36
CA GLY A 104 17.07 -5.76 -0.34
C GLY A 104 16.41 -4.46 0.12
N ILE A 105 15.15 -4.54 0.55
CA ILE A 105 14.35 -3.39 0.98
C ILE A 105 14.07 -3.48 2.47
N ILE A 106 14.14 -2.37 3.19
CA ILE A 106 13.57 -2.26 4.53
C ILE A 106 12.08 -1.90 4.35
N ALA A 107 11.19 -2.83 4.71
CA ALA A 107 9.76 -2.57 4.68
C ALA A 107 9.28 -2.12 6.07
N VAL A 108 8.53 -1.01 6.11
CA VAL A 108 8.05 -0.40 7.36
C VAL A 108 6.54 -0.29 7.31
N TYR A 109 5.87 -0.83 8.31
CA TYR A 109 4.42 -0.89 8.43
C TYR A 109 3.96 -0.10 9.65
N PRO A 110 3.70 1.20 9.55
CA PRO A 110 3.18 1.98 10.66
C PRO A 110 1.70 1.73 10.91
N ASN A 111 1.27 1.84 12.17
CA ASN A 111 -0.12 1.76 12.57
C ASN A 111 -0.76 3.14 12.68
N ALA A 112 -1.90 3.33 12.03
CA ALA A 112 -2.73 4.51 12.20
C ALA A 112 -3.36 4.53 13.60
N SER A 113 -3.61 5.72 14.12
CA SER A 113 -4.37 5.85 15.36
C SER A 113 -5.82 5.39 15.16
N HIS A 114 -6.28 4.47 15.98
CA HIS A 114 -7.64 3.91 15.89
C HIS A 114 -7.98 3.33 14.50
N GLY A 115 -6.98 2.81 13.77
CA GLY A 115 -7.15 2.20 12.46
C GLY A 115 -7.52 3.18 11.33
N GLN A 116 -7.34 4.50 11.51
CA GLN A 116 -7.67 5.53 10.54
C GLN A 116 -6.55 6.57 10.43
N TRP A 117 -6.16 6.88 9.20
CA TRP A 117 -5.16 7.91 8.92
C TRP A 117 -5.80 9.31 8.93
N ASN A 118 -5.11 10.26 9.56
CA ASN A 118 -5.40 11.68 9.38
C ASN A 118 -4.77 12.16 8.07
N ILE A 119 -5.56 12.16 7.01
CA ILE A 119 -5.13 12.58 5.69
C ILE A 119 -5.22 14.10 5.47
N GLY A 120 -5.51 14.88 6.51
CA GLY A 120 -5.63 16.35 6.43
C GLY A 120 -6.90 16.84 5.72
N VAL A 121 -7.87 15.96 5.49
CA VAL A 121 -9.15 16.30 4.88
C VAL A 121 -10.24 16.20 5.93
N ARG A 122 -11.00 17.29 6.12
CA ARG A 122 -12.16 17.27 7.00
C ARG A 122 -13.35 16.63 6.28
N PRO A 123 -14.18 15.84 6.98
CA PRO A 123 -15.45 15.39 6.44
C PRO A 123 -16.29 16.58 5.96
N GLU A 124 -16.93 16.44 4.81
CA GLU A 124 -17.85 17.46 4.34
C GLU A 124 -19.06 17.53 5.29
N GLU A 125 -19.35 18.72 5.78
CA GLU A 125 -20.55 18.99 6.55
C GLU A 125 -21.79 18.71 5.69
N PRO A 126 -22.85 18.09 6.23
CA PRO A 126 -24.10 17.98 5.50
C PRO A 126 -24.58 19.38 5.09
N SER A 127 -24.82 19.59 3.80
CA SER A 127 -25.32 20.87 3.31
C SER A 127 -26.55 21.29 4.12
N PRO A 128 -26.58 22.48 4.73
CA PRO A 128 -27.76 22.97 5.44
C PRO A 128 -29.01 23.08 4.53
N PHE A 129 -28.79 23.07 3.20
CA PHE A 129 -29.83 23.04 2.19
C PHE A 129 -30.14 21.65 1.63
N ALA A 130 -29.49 20.59 2.16
CA ALA A 130 -29.82 19.22 1.74
C ALA A 130 -31.29 18.96 2.10
N PRO A 131 -32.14 18.53 1.15
CA PRO A 131 -33.53 18.22 1.46
C PRO A 131 -33.53 17.15 2.57
N ARG A 132 -34.06 17.49 3.72
CA ARG A 132 -34.31 16.54 4.79
C ARG A 132 -35.12 15.41 4.16
N ARG A 133 -34.58 14.23 4.01
CA ARG A 133 -35.35 13.04 3.64
C ARG A 133 -36.45 12.93 4.68
N GLY A 134 -37.64 13.41 4.28
CA GLY A 134 -38.81 13.41 5.13
C GLY A 134 -39.03 11.99 5.59
N GLY A 135 -38.91 11.77 6.88
CA GLY A 135 -39.47 10.58 7.51
C GLY A 135 -40.91 10.49 7.08
N GLY A 136 -41.24 9.50 6.24
CA GLY A 136 -42.60 9.28 5.78
C GLY A 136 -43.53 9.07 6.97
N GLY A 137 -44.01 10.17 7.52
CA GLY A 137 -45.13 10.16 8.45
C GLY A 137 -46.35 9.70 7.67
N ARG A 138 -46.70 8.45 7.84
CA ARG A 138 -48.03 7.95 7.48
C ARG A 138 -49.06 8.76 8.25
N ARG A 139 -49.55 9.84 7.67
CA ARG A 139 -50.85 10.38 8.05
C ARG A 139 -51.92 9.53 7.33
N GLY A 140 -52.45 8.55 8.01
CA GLY A 140 -53.65 7.86 7.64
C GLY A 140 -54.52 7.79 8.88
N GLY A 141 -55.20 8.89 9.20
CA GLY A 141 -56.28 8.91 10.18
C GLY A 141 -57.58 8.45 9.51
N TRP A 142 -58.17 7.38 10.00
CA TRP A 142 -59.58 7.08 9.85
C TRP A 142 -60.15 6.93 11.26
N PRO A 143 -61.24 7.55 11.59
CA PRO A 143 -61.90 7.41 12.88
C PRO A 143 -62.91 6.26 12.80
N GLY A 144 -62.92 5.39 13.78
CA GLY A 144 -64.10 4.53 13.97
C GLY A 144 -63.83 3.19 14.65
N GLY A 145 -64.37 2.97 15.79
CA GLY A 145 -64.91 1.71 16.21
C GLY A 145 -64.14 0.95 17.30
N GLY A 146 -64.71 0.99 18.51
CA GLY A 146 -64.43 0.39 19.75
C GLY A 146 -64.31 -1.12 19.80
N GLY A 147 -63.89 -1.60 20.96
CA GLY A 147 -63.92 -3.02 21.37
C GLY A 147 -62.69 -3.38 22.18
N GLY A 148 -62.82 -3.35 23.49
CA GLY A 148 -61.83 -3.82 24.44
C GLY A 148 -61.76 -5.32 24.52
N TYR A 149 -60.62 -5.84 24.97
CA TYR A 149 -60.48 -6.96 25.91
C TYR A 149 -59.06 -6.98 26.49
N PRO A 150 -58.86 -7.31 27.77
CA PRO A 150 -57.59 -7.32 28.46
C PRO A 150 -56.97 -8.73 28.48
N GLY A 151 -55.69 -8.85 28.42
CA GLY A 151 -54.98 -10.13 28.64
C GLY A 151 -53.49 -10.01 28.40
N GLY A 152 -52.72 -9.83 29.36
CA GLY A 152 -51.73 -10.56 30.08
C GLY A 152 -50.54 -11.10 29.31
N GLY A 153 -49.31 -10.84 29.80
CA GLY A 153 -48.17 -11.70 29.56
C GLY A 153 -46.89 -11.01 29.14
N GLY A 154 -45.97 -10.95 30.08
CA GLY A 154 -44.63 -10.36 30.02
C GLY A 154 -43.69 -10.95 28.99
N GLY A 155 -42.66 -10.19 28.67
CA GLY A 155 -41.53 -10.60 27.82
C GLY A 155 -40.56 -9.44 27.63
N GLY A 156 -39.38 -9.60 28.19
CA GLY A 156 -38.32 -8.61 28.26
C GLY A 156 -37.94 -7.96 26.92
N GLY A 157 -38.03 -6.65 26.90
CA GLY A 157 -37.54 -5.84 25.78
C GLY A 157 -36.12 -5.38 25.98
N TYR A 158 -35.27 -5.70 25.08
CA TYR A 158 -33.98 -5.06 24.98
C TYR A 158 -34.17 -3.63 24.49
N PRO A 159 -33.47 -2.62 25.09
CA PRO A 159 -33.55 -1.24 24.61
C PRO A 159 -32.59 -1.03 23.45
N GLY A 160 -33.05 -1.27 22.23
CA GLY A 160 -32.41 -0.83 21.00
C GLY A 160 -32.88 0.57 20.63
N GLY A 161 -32.55 1.58 21.42
CA GLY A 161 -32.84 2.97 21.14
C GLY A 161 -31.78 3.58 20.22
N GLY A 162 -31.97 3.51 18.91
CA GLY A 162 -31.23 4.35 17.95
C GLY A 162 -31.65 5.80 18.14
N GLN A 163 -30.98 6.56 18.98
CA GLN A 163 -31.07 8.01 19.00
C GLN A 163 -30.34 8.53 17.78
N SER A 164 -31.10 9.01 16.78
CA SER A 164 -30.62 9.95 15.78
C SER A 164 -30.36 11.31 16.49
N GLY A 165 -29.24 11.38 17.21
CA GLY A 165 -28.78 12.61 17.85
C GLY A 165 -28.41 13.63 16.79
N GLY A 166 -29.20 14.70 16.67
CA GLY A 166 -28.76 15.92 16.04
C GLY A 166 -27.48 16.38 16.77
N GLN A 167 -26.37 16.44 16.07
CA GLN A 167 -25.10 16.90 16.64
C GLN A 167 -25.27 18.36 17.06
N ASN A 168 -25.11 18.62 18.35
CA ASN A 168 -25.11 19.96 18.89
C ASN A 168 -23.90 20.73 18.33
N PRO A 169 -24.04 21.95 17.77
CA PRO A 169 -22.91 22.73 17.24
C PRO A 169 -21.79 22.97 18.27
N GLU A 170 -22.07 22.88 19.57
CA GLU A 170 -21.06 22.99 20.63
C GLU A 170 -20.23 21.72 20.82
N GLU A 171 -20.74 20.54 20.44
CA GLU A 171 -19.97 19.28 20.51
C GLU A 171 -18.89 19.18 19.44
N THR A 172 -19.01 19.92 18.33
CA THR A 172 -18.00 19.96 17.29
C THR A 172 -16.79 20.78 17.68
N LYS A 173 -16.92 21.74 18.60
CA LYS A 173 -15.82 22.61 19.06
C LYS A 173 -14.87 21.93 20.05
N ASN A 174 -15.31 20.88 20.73
CA ASN A 174 -14.54 20.15 21.76
C ASN A 174 -14.04 18.77 21.30
N ARG A 175 -14.14 18.45 20.01
CA ARG A 175 -13.56 17.20 19.50
C ARG A 175 -12.03 17.36 19.47
N PRO A 176 -11.27 16.48 20.15
CA PRO A 176 -9.83 16.53 20.10
C PRO A 176 -9.38 16.49 18.62
N GLU A 177 -8.39 17.29 18.29
CA GLU A 177 -7.79 17.25 16.94
C GLU A 177 -7.30 15.82 16.66
N PRO A 178 -7.52 15.31 15.46
CA PRO A 178 -7.03 13.98 15.10
C PRO A 178 -5.49 13.98 15.16
N PRO A 179 -4.85 12.88 15.61
CA PRO A 179 -3.40 12.77 15.71
C PRO A 179 -2.70 13.19 14.40
N ASP A 180 -1.58 13.88 14.49
CA ASP A 180 -0.80 14.26 13.31
C ASP A 180 0.03 13.07 12.80
N ASP A 181 -0.49 12.39 11.78
CA ASP A 181 0.20 11.25 11.17
C ASP A 181 1.43 11.67 10.34
N VAL A 182 1.52 12.90 9.87
CA VAL A 182 2.73 13.40 9.20
C VAL A 182 3.84 13.59 10.23
N ALA A 183 3.55 14.16 11.41
CA ALA A 183 4.51 14.26 12.50
C ALA A 183 4.97 12.86 12.95
N PHE A 184 4.05 11.91 13.09
CA PHE A 184 4.38 10.52 13.42
C PHE A 184 5.35 9.90 12.41
N LEU A 185 5.05 9.97 11.10
CA LEU A 185 5.90 9.38 10.07
C LEU A 185 7.27 10.05 9.99
N ASN A 186 7.37 11.37 10.24
CA ASN A 186 8.65 12.06 10.32
C ASN A 186 9.49 11.55 11.48
N GLN A 187 8.94 11.50 12.69
CA GLN A 187 9.67 11.01 13.88
C GLN A 187 10.01 9.52 13.75
N MET A 188 9.13 8.70 13.14
CA MET A 188 9.42 7.31 12.82
C MET A 188 10.66 7.20 11.91
N LEU A 189 10.73 8.00 10.84
CA LEU A 189 11.90 8.01 9.95
C LEU A 189 13.18 8.45 10.69
N ASP A 190 13.09 9.40 11.61
CA ASP A 190 14.23 9.83 12.42
C ASP A 190 14.73 8.71 13.34
N GLN A 191 13.82 7.99 14.00
CA GLN A 191 14.18 6.81 14.81
C GLN A 191 14.77 5.67 13.96
N LEU A 192 14.19 5.41 12.80
CA LEU A 192 14.71 4.40 11.88
C LEU A 192 16.14 4.72 11.44
N ALA A 193 16.44 6.00 11.12
CA ALA A 193 17.77 6.44 10.71
C ALA A 193 18.83 6.32 11.82
N LEU A 194 18.42 6.36 13.10
CA LEU A 194 19.32 6.11 14.24
C LEU A 194 19.62 4.64 14.46
N LYS A 195 18.71 3.75 14.07
CA LYS A 195 18.78 2.30 14.35
C LYS A 195 19.22 1.47 13.17
N TYR A 196 18.86 1.88 11.96
CA TYR A 196 19.07 1.11 10.73
C TYR A 196 19.83 1.94 9.68
N SER A 197 20.56 1.26 8.81
CA SER A 197 21.32 1.91 7.74
C SER A 197 20.43 2.18 6.53
N LEU A 198 19.83 3.36 6.48
CA LEU A 198 18.89 3.78 5.44
C LEU A 198 19.59 4.53 4.31
N ASP A 199 19.20 4.29 3.06
CA ASP A 199 19.43 5.27 1.99
C ASP A 199 18.35 6.35 2.06
N THR A 200 18.66 7.45 2.74
CA THR A 200 17.72 8.56 2.97
C THR A 200 17.24 9.25 1.69
N ARG A 201 17.90 9.00 0.56
CA ARG A 201 17.46 9.48 -0.75
C ARG A 201 16.50 8.50 -1.45
N ARG A 202 16.32 7.29 -0.92
CA ARG A 202 15.44 6.24 -1.45
C ARG A 202 14.43 5.79 -0.40
N ILE A 203 13.69 6.73 0.15
CA ILE A 203 12.54 6.48 1.02
C ILE A 203 11.27 6.68 0.20
N TYR A 204 10.37 5.73 0.26
CA TYR A 204 9.14 5.70 -0.52
C TYR A 204 7.93 5.43 0.38
N ALA A 205 6.75 5.86 -0.05
CA ALA A 205 5.50 5.54 0.63
C ALA A 205 4.49 4.94 -0.34
N THR A 206 3.82 3.89 0.10
CA THR A 206 2.70 3.28 -0.62
C THR A 206 1.61 2.87 0.36
N GLY A 207 0.40 2.68 -0.11
CA GLY A 207 -0.69 2.21 0.74
C GLY A 207 -1.95 1.90 -0.03
N LEU A 208 -2.86 1.20 0.65
CA LEU A 208 -4.16 0.78 0.13
C LEU A 208 -5.29 1.62 0.73
N SER A 209 -6.23 2.09 -0.10
CA SER A 209 -7.46 2.76 0.35
C SER A 209 -7.14 3.97 1.24
N ASP A 210 -7.50 3.99 2.54
CA ASP A 210 -7.11 5.04 3.49
C ASP A 210 -5.58 5.23 3.54
N GLY A 211 -4.80 4.14 3.48
CA GLY A 211 -3.34 4.21 3.36
C GLY A 211 -2.87 4.81 2.04
N GLY A 212 -3.62 4.60 0.95
CA GLY A 212 -3.37 5.25 -0.33
C GLY A 212 -3.62 6.77 -0.27
N PHE A 213 -4.67 7.23 0.41
CA PHE A 213 -4.87 8.65 0.69
C PHE A 213 -3.75 9.22 1.57
N MET A 214 -3.28 8.44 2.56
CA MET A 214 -2.14 8.87 3.38
C MET A 214 -0.85 8.93 2.57
N ALA A 215 -0.61 8.02 1.62
CA ALA A 215 0.53 8.11 0.70
C ALA A 215 0.49 9.40 -0.15
N LEU A 216 -0.69 9.82 -0.62
CA LEU A 216 -0.87 11.12 -1.29
C LEU A 216 -0.51 12.27 -0.35
N ARG A 217 -0.99 12.26 0.91
CA ARG A 217 -0.62 13.27 1.90
C ARG A 217 0.88 13.31 2.18
N VAL A 218 1.52 12.15 2.30
CA VAL A 218 2.99 12.04 2.45
C VAL A 218 3.71 12.71 1.30
N GLY A 219 3.31 12.44 0.05
CA GLY A 219 3.88 13.11 -1.13
C GLY A 219 3.69 14.63 -1.12
N CYS A 220 2.57 15.14 -0.56
CA CYS A 220 2.33 16.58 -0.44
C CYS A 220 3.11 17.23 0.69
N SER A 221 3.28 16.55 1.85
CA SER A 221 3.74 17.17 3.10
C SER A 221 5.17 16.76 3.48
N MET A 222 5.71 15.70 2.88
CA MET A 222 7.04 15.14 3.18
C MET A 222 7.89 15.00 1.91
N ALA A 223 7.69 15.92 0.95
CA ALA A 223 8.39 15.90 -0.34
C ALA A 223 9.92 15.95 -0.20
N ASP A 224 10.45 16.52 0.88
CA ASP A 224 11.85 16.56 1.25
C ASP A 224 12.39 15.24 1.81
N ARG A 225 11.51 14.35 2.28
CA ARG A 225 11.84 13.07 2.92
C ARG A 225 11.58 11.85 2.05
N VAL A 226 10.62 11.92 1.11
CA VAL A 226 10.23 10.76 0.27
C VAL A 226 10.55 10.98 -1.19
N ALA A 227 11.19 10.00 -1.82
CA ALA A 227 11.62 10.08 -3.22
C ALA A 227 10.47 9.95 -4.21
N ALA A 228 9.47 9.13 -3.89
CA ALA A 228 8.28 8.88 -4.71
C ALA A 228 7.18 8.23 -3.88
N ILE A 229 5.96 8.23 -4.40
CA ILE A 229 4.81 7.58 -3.77
C ILE A 229 4.06 6.66 -4.73
N ALA A 230 3.31 5.70 -4.16
CA ALA A 230 2.32 4.92 -4.90
C ALA A 230 1.01 4.81 -4.10
N ALA A 231 -0.11 5.17 -4.70
CA ALA A 231 -1.43 5.11 -4.09
C ALA A 231 -2.27 4.02 -4.76
N VAL A 232 -2.72 3.03 -3.99
CA VAL A 232 -3.54 1.91 -4.48
C VAL A 232 -4.97 2.06 -3.96
N GLY A 233 -5.96 1.99 -4.86
CA GLY A 233 -7.36 2.15 -4.49
C GLY A 233 -7.65 3.49 -3.80
N ALA A 234 -7.01 4.56 -4.24
CA ALA A 234 -7.17 5.92 -3.72
C ALA A 234 -7.12 6.95 -4.84
N ALA A 235 -7.77 8.07 -4.64
CA ALA A 235 -7.83 9.19 -5.56
C ALA A 235 -7.69 10.51 -4.79
N MET A 236 -7.35 11.60 -5.46
CA MET A 236 -7.17 12.90 -4.81
C MET A 236 -8.49 13.39 -4.20
N PRO A 237 -8.56 13.62 -2.87
CA PRO A 237 -9.68 14.33 -2.27
C PRO A 237 -9.80 15.75 -2.85
N LYS A 238 -11.02 16.20 -3.19
CA LYS A 238 -11.24 17.51 -3.80
C LYS A 238 -10.80 18.68 -2.91
N THR A 239 -10.83 18.48 -1.60
CA THR A 239 -10.49 19.50 -0.59
C THR A 239 -9.08 19.31 -0.01
N MET A 240 -8.28 18.36 -0.53
CA MET A 240 -6.91 18.16 -0.08
C MET A 240 -6.04 19.35 -0.52
N ILE A 241 -5.42 20.01 0.46
CA ILE A 241 -4.40 21.01 0.20
C ILE A 241 -3.08 20.28 -0.03
N CYS A 242 -2.50 20.45 -1.22
CA CYS A 242 -1.26 19.80 -1.62
C CYS A 242 -0.35 20.81 -2.30
N LEU A 243 0.73 21.16 -1.63
CA LEU A 243 1.75 22.10 -2.10
C LEU A 243 3.14 21.51 -1.82
N PRO A 244 3.54 20.48 -2.57
CA PRO A 244 4.83 19.83 -2.34
C PRO A 244 6.00 20.78 -2.62
N ALA A 245 7.03 20.72 -1.77
CA ALA A 245 8.22 21.59 -1.88
C ALA A 245 9.04 21.31 -3.16
N ARG A 246 8.87 20.15 -3.78
CA ARG A 246 9.44 19.73 -5.06
C ARG A 246 8.49 18.80 -5.81
N ALA A 247 8.78 18.50 -7.05
CA ALA A 247 8.07 17.46 -7.78
C ALA A 247 8.28 16.09 -7.10
N VAL A 248 7.19 15.34 -6.90
CA VAL A 248 7.21 14.00 -6.28
C VAL A 248 6.60 13.00 -7.24
N PRO A 249 7.41 12.11 -7.84
CA PRO A 249 6.90 11.06 -8.71
C PRO A 249 5.79 10.27 -8.04
N ALA A 250 4.67 10.05 -8.74
CA ALA A 250 3.50 9.38 -8.19
C ALA A 250 2.96 8.29 -9.13
N LEU A 251 2.68 7.12 -8.55
CA LEU A 251 1.97 6.03 -9.21
C LEU A 251 0.58 5.89 -8.57
N PHE A 252 -0.45 5.89 -9.39
CA PHE A 252 -1.82 5.56 -9.01
C PHE A 252 -2.17 4.18 -9.57
N ILE A 253 -2.77 3.30 -8.75
CA ILE A 253 -3.27 2.00 -9.16
C ILE A 253 -4.73 1.91 -8.73
N ASN A 254 -5.68 2.03 -9.67
CA ASN A 254 -7.10 2.08 -9.38
C ASN A 254 -7.86 0.98 -10.13
N GLY A 255 -8.81 0.36 -9.44
CA GLY A 255 -9.74 -0.59 -10.03
C GLY A 255 -10.95 0.11 -10.66
N THR A 256 -11.35 -0.31 -11.88
CA THR A 256 -12.51 0.31 -12.55
C THR A 256 -13.85 0.00 -11.89
N ASP A 257 -13.91 -1.07 -11.09
CA ASP A 257 -15.12 -1.55 -10.41
C ASP A 257 -14.99 -1.36 -8.88
N ASP A 258 -14.21 -0.37 -8.45
CA ASP A 258 -14.02 -0.04 -7.03
C ASP A 258 -15.31 0.56 -6.43
N PRO A 259 -15.98 -0.15 -5.49
CA PRO A 259 -17.22 0.34 -4.88
C PRO A 259 -16.96 1.31 -3.71
N VAL A 260 -15.72 1.42 -3.25
CA VAL A 260 -15.30 2.24 -2.09
C VAL A 260 -14.79 3.60 -2.53
N VAL A 261 -13.81 3.60 -3.45
CA VAL A 261 -13.24 4.80 -4.07
C VAL A 261 -13.60 4.78 -5.56
N PRO A 262 -14.70 5.42 -5.98
CA PRO A 262 -15.16 5.29 -7.35
C PRO A 262 -14.12 5.77 -8.37
N ASP A 263 -13.81 4.95 -9.38
CA ASP A 263 -12.86 5.29 -10.45
C ASP A 263 -13.24 6.58 -11.19
N SER A 264 -14.55 6.81 -11.36
CA SER A 264 -15.10 8.04 -11.94
C SER A 264 -15.10 9.25 -10.99
N GLY A 265 -14.58 9.10 -9.79
CA GLY A 265 -14.70 10.10 -8.74
C GLY A 265 -16.06 10.11 -8.06
N GLY A 266 -16.23 10.98 -7.09
CA GLY A 266 -17.48 11.11 -6.35
C GLY A 266 -17.29 10.97 -4.84
N ASN A 267 -18.31 10.46 -4.16
CA ASN A 267 -18.33 10.42 -2.71
C ASN A 267 -17.58 9.19 -2.16
N TYR A 268 -16.51 9.44 -1.41
CA TYR A 268 -15.86 8.44 -0.57
C TYR A 268 -16.65 8.33 0.74
N LYS A 269 -17.53 7.34 0.81
CA LYS A 269 -18.49 7.19 1.91
C LYS A 269 -17.85 7.02 3.29
N PRO A 270 -16.81 6.19 3.48
CA PRO A 270 -16.18 6.04 4.79
C PRO A 270 -15.60 7.35 5.35
N GLY A 271 -14.96 8.16 4.49
CA GLY A 271 -14.36 9.44 4.88
C GLY A 271 -15.31 10.63 4.82
N ARG A 272 -16.50 10.46 4.22
CA ARG A 272 -17.48 11.53 4.02
C ARG A 272 -16.92 12.76 3.31
N PHE A 273 -16.15 12.55 2.27
CA PHE A 273 -15.61 13.58 1.38
C PHE A 273 -15.68 13.15 -0.08
N HIS A 274 -15.54 14.09 -0.99
CA HIS A 274 -15.51 13.82 -2.42
C HIS A 274 -14.07 13.63 -2.93
N VAL A 275 -13.90 12.69 -3.86
CA VAL A 275 -12.66 12.48 -4.59
C VAL A 275 -12.78 12.85 -6.05
N LEU A 276 -11.67 13.17 -6.69
CA LEU A 276 -11.55 13.27 -8.13
C LEU A 276 -11.64 11.88 -8.76
N SER A 277 -11.86 11.79 -10.06
CA SER A 277 -11.67 10.53 -10.79
C SER A 277 -10.19 10.10 -10.72
N ALA A 278 -9.92 8.82 -10.99
CA ALA A 278 -8.54 8.33 -11.05
C ALA A 278 -7.72 9.10 -12.10
N GLU A 279 -8.30 9.35 -13.29
CA GLU A 279 -7.65 10.14 -14.34
C GLU A 279 -7.43 11.60 -13.93
N ASP A 280 -8.43 12.26 -13.34
CA ASP A 280 -8.27 13.65 -12.86
C ASP A 280 -7.30 13.74 -11.68
N SER A 281 -7.18 12.71 -10.85
CA SER A 281 -6.20 12.64 -9.77
C SER A 281 -4.78 12.64 -10.32
N ALA A 282 -4.49 11.75 -11.27
CA ALA A 282 -3.19 11.71 -11.95
C ALA A 282 -2.89 13.03 -12.70
N LYS A 283 -3.90 13.59 -13.39
CA LYS A 283 -3.79 14.88 -14.07
C LYS A 283 -3.54 16.03 -13.10
N THR A 284 -4.17 16.02 -11.93
CA THR A 284 -3.94 17.04 -10.90
C THR A 284 -2.54 16.95 -10.34
N TRP A 285 -2.08 15.74 -10.04
CA TRP A 285 -0.71 15.52 -9.57
C TRP A 285 0.33 15.90 -10.63
N SER A 286 0.09 15.60 -11.90
CA SER A 286 0.98 16.01 -12.99
C SER A 286 1.16 17.53 -13.10
N LYS A 287 0.16 18.31 -12.70
CA LYS A 287 0.29 19.78 -12.63
C LYS A 287 1.17 20.23 -11.47
N PHE A 288 1.11 19.57 -10.30
CA PHE A 288 2.03 19.86 -9.19
C PHE A 288 3.48 19.59 -9.60
N ASP A 289 3.72 18.51 -10.33
CA ASP A 289 5.03 18.13 -10.83
C ASP A 289 5.43 18.85 -12.14
N ARG A 290 4.58 19.76 -12.64
CA ARG A 290 4.80 20.53 -13.89
C ARG A 290 5.13 19.66 -15.09
N CYS A 291 4.39 18.57 -15.25
CA CYS A 291 4.54 17.65 -16.37
C CYS A 291 3.92 18.20 -17.67
N GLY A 292 4.18 17.53 -18.79
CA GLY A 292 3.44 17.76 -20.04
C GLY A 292 1.94 17.56 -19.88
N GLU A 293 1.13 18.30 -20.61
CA GLU A 293 -0.33 18.36 -20.44
C GLU A 293 -1.04 17.04 -20.77
N LYS A 294 -0.52 16.27 -21.71
CA LYS A 294 -1.16 15.04 -22.23
C LYS A 294 -0.38 13.81 -21.81
N PRO A 295 -1.02 12.78 -21.23
CA PRO A 295 -0.35 11.55 -20.93
C PRO A 295 -0.14 10.70 -22.20
N ALA A 296 0.97 9.99 -22.26
CA ALA A 296 1.10 8.84 -23.14
C ALA A 296 0.18 7.73 -22.64
N GLN A 297 -0.64 7.19 -23.53
CA GLN A 297 -1.55 6.09 -23.20
C GLN A 297 -0.94 4.78 -23.69
N GLY A 298 -1.13 3.73 -22.89
CA GLY A 298 -0.63 2.38 -23.18
C GLY A 298 -1.46 1.33 -22.48
N LYS A 299 -0.94 0.11 -22.52
CA LYS A 299 -1.55 -1.05 -21.90
C LYS A 299 -0.46 -1.96 -21.37
N LEU A 300 -0.66 -2.50 -20.18
CA LEU A 300 0.16 -3.59 -19.66
C LEU A 300 -0.44 -4.93 -20.09
N PRO A 301 0.39 -5.90 -20.52
CA PRO A 301 -0.08 -7.25 -20.73
C PRO A 301 -0.61 -7.82 -19.41
N ALA A 302 -1.68 -8.60 -19.47
CA ALA A 302 -2.18 -9.31 -18.32
C ALA A 302 -1.14 -10.33 -17.85
N VAL A 303 -0.95 -10.43 -16.53
CA VAL A 303 -0.04 -11.41 -15.90
C VAL A 303 -0.58 -12.83 -16.09
N ASP A 304 -1.90 -13.00 -16.05
CA ASP A 304 -2.58 -14.30 -16.21
C ASP A 304 -3.15 -14.52 -17.61
N LYS A 305 -3.13 -15.79 -18.08
CA LYS A 305 -3.86 -16.22 -19.28
C LYS A 305 -5.36 -16.01 -19.07
N GLY A 306 -5.92 -14.98 -19.69
CA GLY A 306 -7.32 -14.57 -19.51
C GLY A 306 -7.53 -13.39 -18.58
N GLY A 307 -6.47 -12.85 -18.00
CA GLY A 307 -6.46 -11.58 -17.26
C GLY A 307 -6.91 -10.43 -18.15
N LYS A 308 -7.57 -9.46 -17.53
CA LYS A 308 -8.06 -8.28 -18.24
C LYS A 308 -6.96 -7.24 -18.31
N GLU A 309 -6.97 -6.49 -19.39
CA GLU A 309 -5.99 -5.47 -19.72
C GLU A 309 -5.96 -4.34 -18.67
N THR A 310 -4.77 -3.92 -18.26
CA THR A 310 -4.54 -2.72 -17.45
C THR A 310 -4.16 -1.56 -18.39
N LYS A 311 -4.98 -0.51 -18.42
CA LYS A 311 -4.65 0.71 -19.14
C LYS A 311 -3.62 1.53 -18.36
N THR A 312 -2.74 2.21 -19.07
CA THR A 312 -1.73 3.09 -18.48
C THR A 312 -1.83 4.50 -19.03
N TYR A 313 -1.65 5.48 -18.16
CA TYR A 313 -1.57 6.90 -18.50
C TYR A 313 -0.30 7.45 -17.87
N THR A 314 0.64 7.89 -18.69
CA THR A 314 1.96 8.33 -18.23
C THR A 314 2.20 9.79 -18.58
N TYR A 315 2.30 10.65 -17.58
CA TYR A 315 2.73 12.03 -17.72
C TYR A 315 4.23 12.11 -17.51
N SER A 316 4.91 12.70 -18.47
CA SER A 316 6.39 12.85 -18.52
C SER A 316 6.78 14.30 -18.80
N GLY A 317 8.09 14.58 -18.80
CA GLY A 317 8.60 15.94 -18.96
C GLY A 317 8.33 16.80 -17.74
N CYS A 318 8.24 16.17 -16.57
CA CYS A 318 7.99 16.84 -15.30
C CYS A 318 9.26 17.50 -14.74
N GLN A 319 9.07 18.41 -13.78
CA GLN A 319 10.18 18.98 -13.02
C GLN A 319 10.92 17.88 -12.25
N ASP A 320 12.21 18.08 -11.99
CA ASP A 320 13.08 17.16 -11.24
C ASP A 320 13.08 15.72 -11.79
N ASN A 321 12.83 15.56 -13.10
CA ASN A 321 12.71 14.27 -13.77
C ASN A 321 11.66 13.35 -13.12
N ALA A 322 10.63 13.95 -12.52
CA ALA A 322 9.49 13.22 -11.98
C ALA A 322 8.65 12.59 -13.10
N GLN A 323 7.76 11.72 -12.74
CA GLN A 323 6.78 11.09 -13.63
C GLN A 323 5.51 10.78 -12.85
N VAL A 324 4.36 10.98 -13.47
CA VAL A 324 3.07 10.58 -12.89
C VAL A 324 2.46 9.50 -13.75
N VAL A 325 2.11 8.38 -13.14
CA VAL A 325 1.57 7.22 -13.83
C VAL A 325 0.25 6.80 -13.19
N LEU A 326 -0.75 6.48 -14.01
CA LEU A 326 -1.97 5.81 -13.60
C LEU A 326 -2.06 4.44 -14.26
N TYR A 327 -2.29 3.42 -13.46
CA TYR A 327 -2.72 2.09 -13.88
C TYR A 327 -4.20 1.91 -13.56
N SER A 328 -5.05 1.89 -14.60
CA SER A 328 -6.47 1.62 -14.50
C SER A 328 -6.70 0.12 -14.73
N VAL A 329 -6.93 -0.62 -13.63
CA VAL A 329 -7.03 -2.08 -13.63
C VAL A 329 -8.47 -2.49 -13.86
N LYS A 330 -8.76 -3.05 -15.02
CA LYS A 330 -10.13 -3.41 -15.42
C LYS A 330 -10.74 -4.46 -14.50
N ASN A 331 -11.97 -4.20 -14.04
CA ASN A 331 -12.77 -5.07 -13.17
C ASN A 331 -12.09 -5.39 -11.80
N ALA A 332 -11.15 -4.58 -11.36
CA ALA A 332 -10.62 -4.63 -10.00
C ALA A 332 -11.43 -3.73 -9.07
N GLY A 333 -11.49 -4.12 -7.81
CA GLY A 333 -12.10 -3.35 -6.72
C GLY A 333 -11.09 -2.52 -5.93
N ASN A 334 -11.47 -2.13 -4.70
CA ASN A 334 -10.61 -1.48 -3.71
C ASN A 334 -9.71 -2.53 -3.05
N THR A 335 -8.79 -3.06 -3.80
CA THR A 335 -7.94 -4.18 -3.38
C THR A 335 -6.51 -3.96 -3.86
N TRP A 336 -5.58 -4.77 -3.35
CA TRP A 336 -4.19 -4.79 -3.80
C TRP A 336 -4.05 -5.78 -4.94
N PRO A 337 -3.87 -5.36 -6.20
CA PRO A 337 -3.77 -6.29 -7.32
C PRO A 337 -2.63 -7.30 -7.13
N GLY A 338 -2.93 -8.59 -7.28
CA GLY A 338 -1.99 -9.68 -6.99
C GLY A 338 -1.82 -10.03 -5.52
N GLY A 339 -2.49 -9.33 -4.61
CA GLY A 339 -2.52 -9.63 -3.17
C GLY A 339 -3.73 -10.47 -2.77
N GLU A 340 -4.01 -10.51 -1.46
CA GLU A 340 -5.14 -11.27 -0.92
C GLU A 340 -6.47 -10.49 -1.02
N GLN A 341 -7.57 -11.23 -1.17
CA GLN A 341 -8.92 -10.69 -0.98
C GLN A 341 -9.17 -10.55 0.53
N TYR A 342 -9.09 -9.33 1.07
CA TYR A 342 -9.07 -9.10 2.51
C TYR A 342 -10.45 -9.01 3.17
N THR A 343 -11.51 -8.81 2.38
CA THR A 343 -12.92 -8.88 2.79
C THR A 343 -13.79 -9.26 1.60
N SER A 344 -15.12 -9.26 1.77
CA SER A 344 -16.04 -9.71 0.72
C SER A 344 -15.96 -8.86 -0.55
N GLU A 345 -16.10 -9.50 -1.72
CA GLU A 345 -16.16 -8.81 -3.02
C GLU A 345 -17.32 -7.80 -3.08
N LYS A 346 -18.39 -8.03 -2.31
CA LYS A 346 -19.52 -7.09 -2.23
C LYS A 346 -19.13 -5.75 -1.60
N GLU A 347 -18.18 -5.77 -0.67
CA GLU A 347 -17.75 -4.58 0.07
C GLU A 347 -16.65 -3.81 -0.64
N VAL A 348 -15.67 -4.51 -1.18
CA VAL A 348 -14.47 -3.88 -1.75
C VAL A 348 -14.25 -4.18 -3.23
N GLY A 349 -15.09 -4.98 -3.85
CA GLY A 349 -14.88 -5.47 -5.20
C GLY A 349 -13.86 -6.62 -5.25
N LYS A 350 -13.56 -7.08 -6.45
CA LYS A 350 -12.71 -8.25 -6.69
C LYS A 350 -11.23 -7.87 -6.70
N THR A 351 -10.37 -8.70 -6.08
CA THR A 351 -8.93 -8.62 -6.27
C THR A 351 -8.56 -9.13 -7.67
N SER A 352 -7.79 -8.32 -8.39
CA SER A 352 -7.38 -8.64 -9.77
C SER A 352 -5.97 -9.21 -9.80
N ASN A 353 -5.76 -10.23 -10.61
CA ASN A 353 -4.43 -10.76 -10.94
C ASN A 353 -3.92 -10.24 -12.31
N ALA A 354 -4.58 -9.26 -12.91
CA ALA A 354 -4.13 -8.66 -14.17
C ALA A 354 -2.82 -7.88 -14.00
N LEU A 355 -2.48 -7.50 -12.78
CA LEU A 355 -1.29 -6.76 -12.38
C LEU A 355 -0.81 -7.32 -11.04
N ASN A 356 0.51 -7.45 -10.86
CA ASN A 356 1.11 -7.57 -9.53
C ASN A 356 1.49 -6.17 -9.04
N ALA A 357 0.80 -5.69 -8.01
CA ALA A 357 1.02 -4.33 -7.51
C ALA A 357 2.41 -4.16 -6.88
N ASN A 358 2.96 -5.18 -6.23
CA ASN A 358 4.30 -5.11 -5.65
C ASN A 358 5.36 -4.85 -6.73
N ASP A 359 5.32 -5.64 -7.81
CA ASP A 359 6.26 -5.48 -8.93
C ASP A 359 6.08 -4.13 -9.63
N ALA A 360 4.84 -3.73 -9.87
CA ALA A 360 4.51 -2.46 -10.52
C ALA A 360 5.00 -1.25 -9.69
N ILE A 361 4.74 -1.29 -8.39
CA ILE A 361 5.16 -0.25 -7.44
C ILE A 361 6.68 -0.21 -7.35
N TRP A 362 7.34 -1.34 -7.14
CA TRP A 362 8.79 -1.36 -6.99
C TRP A 362 9.52 -0.94 -8.25
N ASN A 363 9.11 -1.44 -9.42
CA ASN A 363 9.67 -1.01 -10.70
C ASN A 363 9.53 0.50 -10.93
N PHE A 364 8.44 1.11 -10.44
CA PHE A 364 8.28 2.55 -10.48
C PHE A 364 9.18 3.25 -9.47
N LEU A 365 9.26 2.78 -8.22
CA LEU A 365 9.95 3.44 -7.11
C LEU A 365 11.48 3.34 -7.20
N VAL A 366 12.02 2.17 -7.53
CA VAL A 366 13.47 1.84 -7.41
C VAL A 366 14.37 2.79 -8.20
N THR A 367 13.87 3.36 -9.29
CA THR A 367 14.60 4.31 -10.13
C THR A 367 14.55 5.76 -9.64
N ARG A 368 13.78 6.05 -8.60
CA ARG A 368 13.54 7.41 -8.08
C ARG A 368 14.43 7.68 -6.86
N LYS A 369 15.01 8.86 -6.83
CA LYS A 369 15.83 9.34 -5.70
C LYS A 369 15.51 10.80 -5.46
N ILE A 370 15.56 11.21 -4.20
CA ILE A 370 15.55 12.64 -3.87
C ILE A 370 16.77 13.27 -4.56
N PRO A 371 16.60 14.37 -5.32
CA PRO A 371 17.73 15.08 -5.92
C PRO A 371 18.78 15.39 -4.85
N GLY A 372 20.07 15.18 -5.16
CA GLY A 372 21.14 15.67 -4.28
C GLY A 372 21.10 17.20 -4.25
N GLU A 373 21.53 17.80 -3.17
CA GLU A 373 21.83 19.24 -3.21
C GLU A 373 22.76 19.47 -4.38
N SER A 374 22.29 20.24 -5.35
CA SER A 374 23.14 20.72 -6.44
C SER A 374 24.27 21.47 -5.74
N GLY A 375 25.46 20.88 -5.74
CA GLY A 375 26.63 21.52 -5.12
C GLY A 375 26.70 22.94 -5.67
N VAL A 376 26.41 23.90 -4.82
CA VAL A 376 26.78 25.29 -5.07
C VAL A 376 28.29 25.23 -5.16
N GLN A 377 28.80 25.15 -6.41
CA GLN A 377 30.22 25.39 -6.63
C GLN A 377 30.49 26.80 -6.09
N LYS A 378 31.20 26.83 -4.94
CA LYS A 378 31.76 28.05 -4.40
C LYS A 378 32.90 28.55 -5.28
#